data_a447d3aba183a11ad6ae7e61ee18df9b
#
_entry.id   a447d3aba183a11ad6ae7e61ee18df9b
#
_cell.length_a   1.000
_cell.length_b   1.000
_cell.length_c   1.000
_cell.angle_alpha   90.00
_cell.angle_beta   90.00
_cell.angle_gamma   90.00
#
_symmetry.space_group_name_H-M   'P 1'
#
loop_
_entity.id
_entity.type
_entity.pdbx_description
1 polymer ?
#
loop_
_entity_poly.entity_id
_entity_poly.type
_entity_poly.pdbx_seq_one_letter_code
_entity_poly.pdbx_strand_id
1 'polypeptide(L)'
;NSLAAIEAGVRQVQGTINGIGERCGNANLVTIIPTLVLKEAFNTRFETGIDAEKLQGLTQLAHGFDEMLNRSPDHQAPYVGASAFATKAGIHASALLKDPRTYEHVPPETVGNLRKVMVSDQGGKSNFINALKRRGIAVAKDDPRLDQLISIVKEREATGYAYEGA
;
A
#
# COMPACT_ATOMS: atom_id res chain seq x y z
N ASN A 1 6.79 19.05 -7.85
CA ASN A 1 6.52 20.47 -8.19
C ASN A 1 5.48 21.07 -7.22
N SER A 2 4.29 20.46 -7.02
CA SER A 2 3.22 21.02 -6.17
C SER A 2 3.68 21.27 -4.73
N LEU A 3 4.39 20.32 -4.11
CA LEU A 3 4.91 20.49 -2.74
C LEU A 3 5.94 21.63 -2.65
N ALA A 4 6.87 21.71 -3.60
CA ALA A 4 7.83 22.80 -3.66
C ALA A 4 7.16 24.17 -3.87
N ALA A 5 6.09 24.23 -4.65
CA ALA A 5 5.29 25.45 -4.82
C ALA A 5 4.59 25.87 -3.51
N ILE A 6 4.05 24.90 -2.76
CA ILE A 6 3.45 25.15 -1.43
C ILE A 6 4.50 25.70 -0.47
N GLU A 7 5.68 25.11 -0.42
CA GLU A 7 6.79 25.60 0.41
C GLU A 7 7.24 27.01 0.01
N ALA A 8 7.19 27.33 -1.29
CA ALA A 8 7.47 28.66 -1.81
C ALA A 8 6.36 29.71 -1.59
N GLY A 9 5.23 29.32 -0.99
CA GLY A 9 4.17 30.25 -0.59
C GLY A 9 2.85 30.13 -1.36
N VAL A 10 2.71 29.19 -2.31
CA VAL A 10 1.43 28.92 -2.97
C VAL A 10 0.40 28.45 -1.93
N ARG A 11 -0.81 28.98 -2.02
CA ARG A 11 -1.92 28.66 -1.11
C ARG A 11 -3.06 27.90 -1.76
N GLN A 12 -3.05 27.79 -3.08
CA GLN A 12 -4.03 27.01 -3.84
C GLN A 12 -3.33 26.10 -4.83
N VAL A 13 -3.60 24.82 -4.76
CA VAL A 13 -3.13 23.80 -5.71
C VAL A 13 -4.36 23.21 -6.39
N GLN A 14 -4.38 23.25 -7.72
CA GLN A 14 -5.39 22.55 -8.51
C GLN A 14 -4.85 21.20 -8.95
N GLY A 15 -5.71 20.22 -8.98
CA GLY A 15 -5.39 18.86 -9.38
C GLY A 15 -6.65 18.04 -9.61
N THR A 16 -6.46 16.75 -9.84
CA THR A 16 -7.56 15.82 -10.08
C THR A 16 -7.40 14.56 -9.22
N ILE A 17 -8.51 13.88 -8.97
CA ILE A 17 -8.49 12.55 -8.38
C ILE A 17 -7.73 11.61 -9.31
N ASN A 18 -6.84 10.80 -8.78
CA ASN A 18 -5.95 9.88 -9.52
C ASN A 18 -5.07 10.56 -10.58
N GLY A 19 -4.95 11.90 -10.54
CA GLY A 19 -4.12 12.66 -11.47
C GLY A 19 -4.61 12.64 -12.92
N ILE A 20 -5.85 12.28 -13.18
CA ILE A 20 -6.36 12.19 -14.55
C ILE A 20 -6.31 13.54 -15.28
N GLY A 21 -6.09 13.51 -16.58
CA GLY A 21 -6.03 14.68 -17.44
C GLY A 21 -5.38 14.37 -18.78
N GLU A 22 -5.21 15.40 -19.60
CA GLU A 22 -4.54 15.27 -20.88
C GLU A 22 -3.07 14.87 -20.71
N ARG A 23 -2.51 14.17 -21.68
CA ARG A 23 -1.12 13.73 -21.77
C ARG A 23 -0.68 12.91 -20.54
N CYS A 24 0.19 13.50 -19.70
CA CYS A 24 0.71 12.86 -18.47
C CYS A 24 -0.24 13.01 -17.27
N GLY A 25 -1.37 13.72 -17.45
CA GLY A 25 -2.31 14.00 -16.36
C GLY A 25 -2.04 15.31 -15.64
N ASN A 26 -2.79 15.51 -14.55
CA ASN A 26 -2.70 16.68 -13.67
C ASN A 26 -2.00 16.32 -12.35
N ALA A 27 -1.83 17.31 -11.48
CA ALA A 27 -1.38 17.08 -10.11
C ALA A 27 -2.34 16.11 -9.41
N ASN A 28 -1.80 15.01 -8.88
CA ASN A 28 -2.60 13.95 -8.28
C ASN A 28 -2.97 14.32 -6.84
N LEU A 29 -4.23 14.71 -6.61
CA LEU A 29 -4.72 15.07 -5.28
C LEU A 29 -4.71 13.89 -4.31
N VAL A 30 -4.85 12.66 -4.80
CA VAL A 30 -4.79 11.43 -3.98
C VAL A 30 -3.39 11.21 -3.38
N THR A 31 -2.36 11.82 -3.95
CA THR A 31 -1.00 11.78 -3.39
C THR A 31 -0.67 13.04 -2.60
N ILE A 32 -1.08 14.22 -3.09
CA ILE A 32 -0.73 15.51 -2.48
C ILE A 32 -1.42 15.69 -1.12
N ILE A 33 -2.72 15.42 -1.04
CA ILE A 33 -3.50 15.60 0.19
C ILE A 33 -2.95 14.76 1.35
N PRO A 34 -2.81 13.43 1.24
CA PRO A 34 -2.27 12.64 2.34
C PRO A 34 -0.83 13.02 2.69
N THR A 35 -0.02 13.46 1.72
CA THR A 35 1.32 13.96 2.01
C THR A 35 1.29 15.20 2.89
N LEU A 36 0.41 16.16 2.61
CA LEU A 36 0.26 17.38 3.41
C LEU A 36 -0.29 17.08 4.83
N VAL A 37 -1.20 16.13 4.95
CA VAL A 37 -1.87 15.81 6.22
C VAL A 37 -1.02 14.89 7.12
N LEU A 38 -0.28 13.95 6.53
CA LEU A 38 0.37 12.87 7.29
C LEU A 38 1.88 13.07 7.48
N LYS A 39 2.54 13.89 6.65
CA LYS A 39 3.99 14.08 6.74
C LYS A 39 4.32 15.28 7.64
N GLU A 40 5.13 15.04 8.67
CA GLU A 40 5.56 16.04 9.65
C GLU A 40 6.16 17.30 9.00
N ALA A 41 6.91 17.14 7.92
CA ALA A 41 7.48 18.25 7.17
C ALA A 41 6.43 19.25 6.64
N PHE A 42 5.18 18.83 6.50
CA PHE A 42 4.08 19.64 5.98
C PHE A 42 2.99 19.92 7.01
N ASN A 43 2.51 18.92 7.74
CA ASN A 43 1.36 19.05 8.62
C ASN A 43 1.58 19.97 9.84
N THR A 44 2.83 20.25 10.19
CA THR A 44 3.21 21.24 11.21
C THR A 44 3.20 22.67 10.69
N ARG A 45 3.15 22.87 9.36
CA ARG A 45 3.29 24.18 8.70
C ARG A 45 2.08 24.58 7.86
N PHE A 46 1.31 23.60 7.41
CA PHE A 46 0.19 23.81 6.49
C PHE A 46 -1.05 23.08 6.98
N GLU A 47 -2.19 23.71 6.78
CA GLU A 47 -3.51 23.18 7.06
C GLU A 47 -4.30 23.05 5.75
N THR A 48 -4.98 21.92 5.55
CA THR A 48 -5.71 21.61 4.31
C THR A 48 -7.22 21.63 4.49
N GLY A 49 -7.73 21.75 5.71
CA GLY A 49 -9.16 21.57 6.04
C GLY A 49 -9.63 20.10 5.94
N ILE A 50 -8.73 19.17 5.63
CA ILE A 50 -9.00 17.73 5.64
C ILE A 50 -8.27 17.14 6.84
N ASP A 51 -9.03 16.52 7.74
CA ASP A 51 -8.49 15.83 8.92
C ASP A 51 -8.08 14.38 8.59
N ALA A 52 -7.35 13.77 9.53
CA ALA A 52 -6.88 12.40 9.37
C ALA A 52 -8.04 11.37 9.31
N GLU A 53 -9.19 11.66 9.89
CA GLU A 53 -10.36 10.79 9.85
C GLU A 53 -10.95 10.71 8.44
N LYS A 54 -11.06 11.84 7.75
CA LYS A 54 -11.55 11.90 6.36
C LYS A 54 -10.64 11.17 5.38
N LEU A 55 -9.33 11.08 5.68
CA LEU A 55 -8.39 10.33 4.84
C LEU A 55 -8.67 8.83 4.80
N GLN A 56 -9.35 8.25 5.80
CA GLN A 56 -9.70 6.82 5.78
C GLN A 56 -10.58 6.44 4.60
N GLY A 57 -11.26 7.38 3.97
CA GLY A 57 -12.02 7.17 2.73
C GLY A 57 -11.20 7.26 1.44
N LEU A 58 -9.90 7.60 1.50
CA LEU A 58 -9.11 7.96 0.32
C LEU A 58 -8.96 6.81 -0.67
N THR A 59 -8.65 5.61 -0.20
CA THR A 59 -8.50 4.42 -1.05
C THR A 59 -9.82 4.07 -1.73
N GLN A 60 -10.93 4.11 -1.01
CA GLN A 60 -12.26 3.86 -1.58
C GLN A 60 -12.63 4.92 -2.62
N LEU A 61 -12.34 6.19 -2.35
CA LEU A 61 -12.55 7.28 -3.30
C LEU A 61 -11.77 7.06 -4.60
N ALA A 62 -10.46 6.75 -4.48
CA ALA A 62 -9.59 6.55 -5.63
C ALA A 62 -10.05 5.37 -6.51
N HIS A 63 -10.34 4.22 -5.89
CA HIS A 63 -10.78 3.03 -6.60
C HIS A 63 -12.17 3.21 -7.21
N GLY A 64 -13.14 3.76 -6.46
CA GLY A 64 -14.49 4.03 -6.94
C GLY A 64 -14.50 5.03 -8.10
N PHE A 65 -13.56 5.99 -8.11
CA PHE A 65 -13.41 6.92 -9.23
C PHE A 65 -12.89 6.22 -10.50
N ASP A 66 -11.90 5.33 -10.38
CA ASP A 66 -11.44 4.52 -11.52
C ASP A 66 -12.54 3.59 -12.02
N GLU A 67 -13.34 2.98 -11.13
CA GLU A 67 -14.49 2.15 -11.48
C GLU A 67 -15.54 2.94 -12.29
N MET A 68 -15.89 4.15 -11.84
CA MET A 68 -16.82 5.02 -12.59
C MET A 68 -16.31 5.36 -14.00
N LEU A 69 -14.99 5.41 -14.18
CA LEU A 69 -14.35 5.66 -15.47
C LEU A 69 -14.09 4.38 -16.29
N ASN A 70 -14.53 3.23 -15.79
CA ASN A 70 -14.24 1.90 -16.37
C ASN A 70 -12.73 1.67 -16.60
N ARG A 71 -11.90 2.05 -15.60
CA ARG A 71 -10.45 1.90 -15.60
C ARG A 71 -10.03 0.95 -14.48
N SER A 72 -9.00 0.16 -14.72
CA SER A 72 -8.35 -0.60 -13.65
C SER A 72 -7.58 0.35 -12.74
N PRO A 73 -7.72 0.25 -11.41
CA PRO A 73 -6.90 1.00 -10.47
C PRO A 73 -5.40 0.73 -10.69
N ASP A 74 -4.57 1.75 -10.53
CA ASP A 74 -3.12 1.58 -10.51
C ASP A 74 -2.70 0.90 -9.19
N HIS A 75 -2.24 -0.34 -9.29
CA HIS A 75 -1.80 -1.13 -8.15
C HIS A 75 -0.61 -0.53 -7.43
N GLN A 76 0.21 0.30 -8.09
CA GLN A 76 1.40 0.92 -7.55
C GLN A 76 1.17 2.37 -7.10
N ALA A 77 -0.04 2.90 -7.25
CA ALA A 77 -0.35 4.26 -6.85
C ALA A 77 0.03 4.51 -5.38
N PRO A 78 0.78 5.59 -5.08
CA PRO A 78 1.12 5.93 -3.71
C PRO A 78 -0.13 6.05 -2.83
N TYR A 79 -0.05 5.56 -1.60
CA TYR A 79 -1.10 5.52 -0.58
C TYR A 79 -2.27 4.58 -0.88
N VAL A 80 -2.82 4.57 -2.09
CA VAL A 80 -4.09 3.90 -2.41
C VAL A 80 -3.95 2.62 -3.23
N GLY A 81 -2.83 2.41 -3.89
CA GLY A 81 -2.59 1.22 -4.69
C GLY A 81 -2.58 -0.06 -3.86
N ALA A 82 -3.02 -1.15 -4.44
CA ALA A 82 -3.08 -2.46 -3.78
C ALA A 82 -1.70 -2.97 -3.33
N SER A 83 -0.63 -2.48 -3.96
CA SER A 83 0.77 -2.81 -3.65
C SER A 83 1.47 -1.77 -2.77
N ALA A 84 0.83 -0.62 -2.47
CA ALA A 84 1.45 0.48 -1.72
C ALA A 84 1.95 0.06 -0.32
N PHE A 85 1.29 -0.92 0.30
CA PHE A 85 1.65 -1.48 1.60
C PHE A 85 1.83 -3.01 1.52
N ALA A 86 2.30 -3.49 0.37
CA ALA A 86 2.58 -4.90 0.16
C ALA A 86 4.07 -5.20 0.37
N THR A 87 4.37 -6.27 1.08
CA THR A 87 5.72 -6.72 1.38
C THR A 87 5.89 -8.17 0.94
N LYS A 88 6.89 -8.43 0.09
CA LYS A 88 7.16 -9.76 -0.48
C LYS A 88 8.28 -10.49 0.28
N ALA A 89 9.40 -9.84 0.52
CA ALA A 89 10.59 -10.47 1.10
C ALA A 89 10.41 -10.84 2.58
N GLY A 90 10.85 -12.04 2.95
CA GLY A 90 10.68 -12.60 4.29
C GLY A 90 11.33 -11.78 5.40
N ILE A 91 12.50 -11.16 5.14
CA ILE A 91 13.17 -10.28 6.10
C ILE A 91 12.36 -9.02 6.38
N HIS A 92 11.77 -8.40 5.34
CA HIS A 92 10.92 -7.23 5.46
C HIS A 92 9.63 -7.57 6.22
N ALA A 93 8.99 -8.68 5.87
CA ALA A 93 7.80 -9.15 6.57
C ALA A 93 8.07 -9.41 8.06
N SER A 94 9.22 -10.01 8.40
CA SER A 94 9.62 -10.24 9.78
C SER A 94 9.85 -8.94 10.56
N ALA A 95 10.47 -7.94 9.95
CA ALA A 95 10.69 -6.64 10.58
C ALA A 95 9.38 -5.90 10.80
N LEU A 96 8.50 -5.89 9.78
CA LEU A 96 7.18 -5.26 9.80
C LEU A 96 6.26 -5.85 10.87
N LEU A 97 6.38 -7.17 11.14
CA LEU A 97 5.63 -7.83 12.22
C LEU A 97 6.12 -7.44 13.62
N LYS A 98 7.39 -7.05 13.75
CA LYS A 98 7.95 -6.57 15.03
C LYS A 98 7.62 -5.11 15.26
N ASP A 99 7.85 -4.28 14.27
CA ASP A 99 7.53 -2.85 14.28
C ASP A 99 7.20 -2.38 12.84
N PRO A 100 5.93 -2.09 12.54
CA PRO A 100 5.51 -1.60 11.22
C PRO A 100 6.30 -0.37 10.73
N ARG A 101 6.71 0.51 11.64
CA ARG A 101 7.45 1.75 11.31
C ARG A 101 8.79 1.49 10.63
N THR A 102 9.30 0.25 10.65
CA THR A 102 10.56 -0.11 9.96
C THR A 102 10.44 -0.04 8.44
N TYR A 103 9.24 -0.20 7.89
CA TYR A 103 8.97 -0.23 6.45
C TYR A 103 7.77 0.61 6.00
N GLU A 104 6.90 0.97 6.93
CA GLU A 104 5.72 1.79 6.62
C GLU A 104 5.98 3.24 7.02
N HIS A 105 5.83 4.12 6.07
CA HIS A 105 5.98 5.57 6.29
C HIS A 105 4.71 6.22 6.88
N VAL A 106 3.59 5.53 6.81
CA VAL A 106 2.32 5.80 7.49
C VAL A 106 1.58 4.48 7.71
N PRO A 107 0.72 4.34 8.73
CA PRO A 107 -0.16 3.19 8.85
C PRO A 107 -1.13 3.13 7.67
N PRO A 108 -1.29 1.98 6.99
CA PRO A 108 -2.18 1.88 5.82
C PRO A 108 -3.62 2.25 6.13
N GLU A 109 -4.08 1.98 7.34
CA GLU A 109 -5.43 2.26 7.80
C GLU A 109 -5.78 3.76 7.78
N THR A 110 -4.77 4.63 7.91
CA THR A 110 -4.97 6.09 7.87
C THR A 110 -5.48 6.59 6.52
N VAL A 111 -5.26 5.82 5.46
CA VAL A 111 -5.71 6.12 4.09
C VAL A 111 -6.74 5.10 3.58
N GLY A 112 -7.26 4.26 4.47
CA GLY A 112 -8.23 3.20 4.13
C GLY A 112 -7.64 2.05 3.31
N ASN A 113 -6.31 1.87 3.36
CA ASN A 113 -5.64 0.76 2.71
C ASN A 113 -5.33 -0.36 3.72
N LEU A 114 -4.78 -1.46 3.26
CA LEU A 114 -4.48 -2.64 4.07
C LEU A 114 -3.02 -3.08 3.88
N ARG A 115 -2.40 -3.47 5.00
CA ARG A 115 -1.10 -4.14 4.97
C ARG A 115 -1.22 -5.52 4.35
N LYS A 116 -0.36 -5.83 3.38
CA LYS A 116 -0.29 -7.14 2.73
C LYS A 116 1.10 -7.73 2.88
N VAL A 117 1.16 -8.98 3.32
CA VAL A 117 2.38 -9.79 3.28
C VAL A 117 2.15 -10.85 2.21
N MET A 118 2.89 -10.74 1.11
CA MET A 118 2.75 -11.62 -0.04
C MET A 118 3.39 -12.98 0.24
N VAL A 119 2.77 -14.02 -0.30
CA VAL A 119 3.36 -15.35 -0.36
C VAL A 119 4.15 -15.46 -1.66
N SER A 120 5.42 -15.87 -1.58
CA SER A 120 6.28 -16.01 -2.76
C SER A 120 7.48 -16.91 -2.48
N ASP A 121 8.24 -17.21 -3.54
CA ASP A 121 9.54 -17.90 -3.47
C ASP A 121 10.56 -17.22 -2.55
N GLN A 122 10.49 -15.87 -2.45
CA GLN A 122 11.32 -15.06 -1.57
C GLN A 122 10.76 -14.97 -0.14
N GLY A 123 9.55 -15.51 0.09
CA GLY A 123 8.89 -15.55 1.38
C GLY A 123 9.53 -16.60 2.30
N GLY A 124 9.82 -16.21 3.53
CA GLY A 124 10.19 -17.17 4.60
C GLY A 124 8.96 -17.82 5.24
N LYS A 125 9.17 -18.82 6.12
CA LYS A 125 8.10 -19.50 6.88
C LYS A 125 7.09 -18.54 7.51
N SER A 126 7.54 -17.37 7.97
CA SER A 126 6.69 -16.35 8.58
C SER A 126 5.62 -15.79 7.62
N ASN A 127 5.94 -15.65 6.34
CA ASN A 127 4.97 -15.17 5.34
C ASN A 127 3.82 -16.18 5.18
N PHE A 128 4.17 -17.46 5.08
CA PHE A 128 3.19 -18.55 4.93
C PHE A 128 2.31 -18.69 6.17
N ILE A 129 2.92 -18.66 7.38
CA ILE A 129 2.18 -18.72 8.64
C ILE A 129 1.18 -17.56 8.72
N ASN A 130 1.58 -16.34 8.37
CA ASN A 130 0.68 -15.19 8.38
C ASN A 130 -0.45 -15.31 7.35
N ALA A 131 -0.15 -15.78 6.14
CA ALA A 131 -1.16 -16.00 5.12
C ALA A 131 -2.20 -17.05 5.56
N LEU A 132 -1.75 -18.15 6.17
CA LEU A 132 -2.61 -19.19 6.73
C LEU A 132 -3.44 -18.68 7.91
N LYS A 133 -2.82 -17.93 8.82
CA LYS A 133 -3.51 -17.34 9.97
C LYS A 133 -4.63 -16.38 9.56
N ARG A 134 -4.43 -15.57 8.51
CA ARG A 134 -5.48 -14.69 7.96
C ARG A 134 -6.68 -15.47 7.43
N ARG A 135 -6.50 -16.73 7.06
CA ARG A 135 -7.54 -17.64 6.59
C ARG A 135 -8.09 -18.56 7.71
N GLY A 136 -7.76 -18.26 8.97
CA GLY A 136 -8.21 -19.03 10.12
C GLY A 136 -7.47 -20.36 10.35
N ILE A 137 -6.36 -20.59 9.61
CA ILE A 137 -5.56 -21.81 9.71
C ILE A 137 -4.37 -21.56 10.62
N ALA A 138 -4.36 -22.15 11.82
CA ALA A 138 -3.23 -22.08 12.73
C ALA A 138 -2.23 -23.20 12.41
N VAL A 139 -0.96 -22.81 12.16
CA VAL A 139 0.14 -23.75 11.87
C VAL A 139 1.35 -23.36 12.71
N ALA A 140 1.99 -24.35 13.32
CA ALA A 140 3.22 -24.18 14.08
C ALA A 140 4.40 -23.96 13.12
N LYS A 141 5.45 -23.24 13.58
CA LYS A 141 6.63 -22.91 12.76
C LYS A 141 7.45 -24.15 12.36
N ASP A 142 7.36 -25.20 13.13
CA ASP A 142 8.03 -26.49 12.97
C ASP A 142 7.18 -27.58 12.29
N ASP A 143 5.97 -27.21 11.82
CA ASP A 143 5.08 -28.13 11.11
C ASP A 143 5.71 -28.54 9.76
N PRO A 144 5.94 -29.86 9.52
CA PRO A 144 6.58 -30.32 8.28
C PRO A 144 5.76 -30.01 7.02
N ARG A 145 4.44 -29.84 7.14
CA ARG A 145 3.58 -29.45 6.01
C ARG A 145 3.89 -28.05 5.51
N LEU A 146 4.44 -27.19 6.36
CA LEU A 146 4.85 -25.84 5.98
C LEU A 146 6.04 -25.88 5.00
N ASP A 147 7.02 -26.74 5.23
CA ASP A 147 8.17 -26.92 4.33
C ASP A 147 7.75 -27.47 2.98
N GLN A 148 6.82 -28.42 2.97
CA GLN A 148 6.24 -28.96 1.74
C GLN A 148 5.48 -27.87 0.94
N LEU A 149 4.67 -27.06 1.63
CA LEU A 149 3.95 -25.95 1.00
C LEU A 149 4.90 -24.92 0.37
N ILE A 150 5.96 -24.56 1.09
CA ILE A 150 7.00 -23.64 0.59
C ILE A 150 7.68 -24.19 -0.66
N SER A 151 8.00 -25.50 -0.66
CA SER A 151 8.63 -26.16 -1.83
C SER A 151 7.72 -26.11 -3.05
N ILE A 152 6.43 -26.43 -2.88
CA ILE A 152 5.43 -26.36 -3.96
C ILE A 152 5.30 -24.94 -4.54
N VAL A 153 5.25 -23.91 -3.67
CA VAL A 153 5.16 -22.52 -4.13
C VAL A 153 6.39 -22.13 -4.93
N LYS A 154 7.59 -22.43 -4.44
CA LYS A 154 8.85 -22.14 -5.14
C LYS A 154 8.93 -22.81 -6.51
N GLU A 155 8.54 -24.09 -6.58
CA GLU A 155 8.53 -24.84 -7.83
C GLU A 155 7.56 -24.24 -8.86
N ARG A 156 6.35 -23.86 -8.42
CA ARG A 156 5.36 -23.21 -9.29
C ARG A 156 5.80 -21.83 -9.76
N GLU A 157 6.35 -21.00 -8.87
CA GLU A 157 6.86 -19.68 -9.25
C GLU A 157 8.05 -19.79 -10.22
N ALA A 158 8.91 -20.81 -10.09
CA ALA A 158 9.98 -21.08 -11.05
C ALA A 158 9.45 -21.41 -12.45
N THR A 159 8.22 -21.89 -12.58
CA THR A 159 7.52 -22.11 -13.86
C THR A 159 6.70 -20.92 -14.34
N GLY A 160 6.81 -19.74 -13.67
CA GLY A 160 6.13 -18.50 -14.05
C GLY A 160 4.75 -18.30 -13.41
N TYR A 161 4.37 -19.14 -12.45
CA TYR A 161 3.13 -18.94 -11.70
C TYR A 161 3.33 -17.86 -10.62
N ALA A 162 2.42 -16.92 -10.48
CA ALA A 162 2.46 -15.87 -9.44
C ALA A 162 1.28 -16.02 -8.47
N TYR A 163 1.58 -16.00 -7.16
CA TYR A 163 0.57 -15.96 -6.12
C TYR A 163 0.32 -14.50 -5.73
N GLU A 164 -0.71 -13.89 -6.30
CA GLU A 164 -1.06 -12.49 -6.02
C GLU A 164 -1.86 -12.29 -4.72
N GLY A 165 -1.90 -13.28 -3.87
CA GLY A 165 -2.39 -13.15 -2.49
C GLY A 165 -3.84 -12.70 -2.36
N ALA A 166 -4.70 -13.22 -3.20
CA ALA A 166 -6.16 -13.03 -3.06
C ALA A 166 -6.71 -13.77 -1.83
#